data_dee1f5659fe3c022a7abacab4b9340e0
#
_entry.id   dee1f5659fe3c022a7abacab4b9340e0
#
_cell.length_a   1.000
_cell.length_b   1.000
_cell.length_c   1.000
_cell.angle_alpha   90.00
_cell.angle_beta   90.00
_cell.angle_gamma   90.00
#
_symmetry.space_group_name_H-M   'P 1'
#
loop_
_entity.id
_entity.type
_entity.pdbx_description
1 polymer ?
#
loop_
_entity_poly.entity_id
_entity_poly.type
_entity_poly.pdbx_seq_one_letter_code
_entity_poly.pdbx_strand_id
1 'polypeptide(L)'
;MNGAPDATTDVRDVVIVGSGVAGLSAAVYAARADLEPLVLEGPEPGGQLTLTTDIENYLGFPEGIGGMELIQNGKEQATAFGAEFTHSTVEDVSFESRPYKLELSDGDVLRTRALIVASGASARWVGAESEDELMGYGLSTCATCDGAFHRGDDVLVIGGGDSAMEEALFLAKFADSVTIVHRREELRASEIMADRARDHEDIEFRWNTELEAIHGSQEAGVTGATLVSHPDGYPGEKAAIGVDVDRETVDVGGVFYGIGHTPNTEFLRGTPIELDDDGYVQTTDTDAWATTATAVDGVFAAGDVMDPNYQQAVTAAGMGSMATLDAETWLETGAPASAETPDSSIAEADD
;
A
#
# COMPACT_ATOMS: atom_id res chain seq x y z
N MET A 1 -28.88 28.38 31.66
CA MET A 1 -27.66 28.57 30.84
C MET A 1 -26.79 27.36 31.09
N ASN A 2 -27.04 26.33 30.28
CA ASN A 2 -26.19 25.15 30.26
C ASN A 2 -25.07 25.48 29.25
N GLY A 3 -23.85 25.72 29.77
CA GLY A 3 -22.68 25.79 28.98
C GLY A 3 -22.50 24.45 28.30
N ALA A 4 -22.31 24.45 26.97
CA ALA A 4 -21.76 23.31 26.26
C ALA A 4 -20.47 22.89 26.98
N PRO A 5 -20.14 21.59 27.10
CA PRO A 5 -18.85 21.20 27.61
C PRO A 5 -17.81 21.82 26.69
N ASP A 6 -16.91 22.57 27.32
CA ASP A 6 -15.69 23.05 26.70
C ASP A 6 -15.04 21.82 26.03
N ALA A 7 -14.82 21.90 24.74
CA ALA A 7 -14.07 20.88 24.02
C ALA A 7 -12.62 20.91 24.52
N THR A 8 -12.39 20.43 25.73
CA THR A 8 -11.07 20.08 26.22
C THR A 8 -10.60 18.94 25.38
N THR A 9 -9.83 19.29 24.41
CA THR A 9 -9.04 18.45 23.52
C THR A 9 -8.41 17.34 24.32
N ASP A 10 -9.05 16.18 24.28
CA ASP A 10 -8.51 14.96 24.85
C ASP A 10 -7.23 14.65 24.07
N VAL A 11 -6.08 14.67 24.74
CA VAL A 11 -4.80 14.42 24.11
C VAL A 11 -4.57 12.91 24.15
N ARG A 12 -4.55 12.30 22.98
CA ARG A 12 -4.25 10.87 22.82
C ARG A 12 -2.75 10.61 22.97
N ASP A 13 -2.38 9.51 23.59
CA ASP A 13 -0.99 9.08 23.61
C ASP A 13 -0.55 8.69 22.20
N VAL A 14 -1.36 7.90 21.48
CA VAL A 14 -1.10 7.48 20.10
C VAL A 14 -2.35 7.64 19.23
N VAL A 15 -2.19 8.27 18.07
CA VAL A 15 -3.15 8.23 16.97
C VAL A 15 -2.51 7.44 15.82
N ILE A 16 -3.29 6.54 15.20
CA ILE A 16 -2.90 5.73 14.06
C ILE A 16 -3.74 6.15 12.86
N VAL A 17 -3.11 6.56 11.76
CA VAL A 17 -3.80 6.95 10.52
C VAL A 17 -3.80 5.78 9.56
N GLY A 18 -4.96 5.18 9.34
CA GLY A 18 -5.20 4.03 8.49
C GLY A 18 -5.53 2.76 9.26
N SER A 19 -6.50 2.00 8.76
CA SER A 19 -7.00 0.74 9.34
C SER A 19 -6.69 -0.49 8.47
N GLY A 20 -5.73 -0.38 7.55
CA GLY A 20 -5.14 -1.53 6.88
C GLY A 20 -4.35 -2.40 7.86
N VAL A 21 -3.74 -3.49 7.37
CA VAL A 21 -3.04 -4.46 8.22
C VAL A 21 -1.93 -3.83 9.06
N ALA A 22 -1.20 -2.84 8.53
CA ALA A 22 -0.19 -2.11 9.29
C ALA A 22 -0.81 -1.38 10.49
N GLY A 23 -1.88 -0.62 10.24
CA GLY A 23 -2.59 0.12 11.29
C GLY A 23 -3.26 -0.77 12.31
N LEU A 24 -3.86 -1.89 11.89
CA LEU A 24 -4.45 -2.88 12.80
C LEU A 24 -3.39 -3.55 13.68
N SER A 25 -2.25 -3.94 13.10
CA SER A 25 -1.13 -4.48 13.86
C SER A 25 -0.60 -3.45 14.86
N ALA A 26 -0.43 -2.20 14.44
CA ALA A 26 -0.03 -1.12 15.33
C ALA A 26 -1.05 -0.94 16.48
N ALA A 27 -2.34 -0.96 16.17
CA ALA A 27 -3.41 -0.81 17.17
C ALA A 27 -3.41 -1.94 18.21
N VAL A 28 -3.20 -3.21 17.77
CA VAL A 28 -3.08 -4.36 18.69
C VAL A 28 -1.92 -4.16 19.64
N TYR A 29 -0.74 -3.78 19.14
CA TYR A 29 0.45 -3.59 19.97
C TYR A 29 0.29 -2.40 20.92
N ALA A 30 -0.20 -1.25 20.43
CA ALA A 30 -0.41 -0.04 21.23
C ALA A 30 -1.45 -0.26 22.34
N ALA A 31 -2.58 -0.92 22.03
CA ALA A 31 -3.58 -1.25 23.05
C ALA A 31 -3.05 -2.22 24.12
N ARG A 32 -2.21 -3.18 23.73
CA ARG A 32 -1.54 -4.09 24.70
C ARG A 32 -0.48 -3.41 25.56
N ALA A 33 0.09 -2.30 25.09
CA ALA A 33 1.00 -1.44 25.83
C ALA A 33 0.28 -0.37 26.68
N ASP A 34 -1.06 -0.44 26.77
CA ASP A 34 -1.90 0.51 27.55
C ASP A 34 -1.79 1.97 27.04
N LEU A 35 -1.57 2.14 25.73
CA LEU A 35 -1.43 3.47 25.09
C LEU A 35 -2.77 4.04 24.56
N GLU A 36 -3.89 3.36 24.80
CA GLU A 36 -5.24 3.76 24.41
C GLU A 36 -5.31 4.33 22.96
N PRO A 37 -4.88 3.55 21.94
CA PRO A 37 -4.76 4.05 20.58
C PRO A 37 -6.12 4.39 19.97
N LEU A 38 -6.19 5.53 19.25
CA LEU A 38 -7.27 5.86 18.35
C LEU A 38 -6.84 5.63 16.91
N VAL A 39 -7.57 4.79 16.18
CA VAL A 39 -7.37 4.53 14.76
C VAL A 39 -8.33 5.35 13.92
N LEU A 40 -7.79 6.14 12.99
CA LEU A 40 -8.53 6.87 11.98
C LEU A 40 -8.62 5.99 10.72
N GLU A 41 -9.83 5.51 10.41
CA GLU A 41 -10.00 4.47 9.37
C GLU A 41 -9.85 5.02 7.94
N GLY A 42 -9.99 6.33 7.76
CA GLY A 42 -9.94 6.94 6.44
C GLY A 42 -11.19 6.66 5.58
N PRO A 43 -11.13 6.97 4.28
CA PRO A 43 -12.27 6.81 3.37
C PRO A 43 -12.53 5.34 3.00
N GLU A 44 -11.50 4.50 3.04
CA GLU A 44 -11.55 3.07 2.69
C GLU A 44 -11.10 2.22 3.88
N PRO A 45 -12.01 1.94 4.86
CA PRO A 45 -11.68 1.13 6.03
C PRO A 45 -11.16 -0.26 5.66
N GLY A 46 -9.99 -0.62 6.21
CA GLY A 46 -9.34 -1.90 5.93
C GLY A 46 -8.35 -1.89 4.77
N GLY A 47 -8.40 -0.85 3.92
CA GLY A 47 -7.45 -0.62 2.84
C GLY A 47 -7.48 -1.70 1.75
N GLN A 48 -6.37 -1.87 1.03
CA GLN A 48 -6.28 -2.67 -0.20
C GLN A 48 -6.70 -4.14 -0.04
N LEU A 49 -6.52 -4.74 1.14
CA LEU A 49 -6.94 -6.14 1.37
C LEU A 49 -8.45 -6.36 1.26
N THR A 50 -9.26 -5.31 1.44
CA THR A 50 -10.71 -5.42 1.26
C THR A 50 -11.14 -5.65 -0.19
N LEU A 51 -10.24 -5.42 -1.14
CA LEU A 51 -10.42 -5.66 -2.57
C LEU A 51 -10.08 -7.10 -2.99
N THR A 52 -9.44 -7.88 -2.11
CA THR A 52 -9.00 -9.24 -2.37
C THR A 52 -9.99 -10.25 -1.82
N THR A 53 -10.39 -11.23 -2.63
CA THR A 53 -11.34 -12.28 -2.23
C THR A 53 -10.70 -13.36 -1.37
N ASP A 54 -9.49 -13.79 -1.72
CA ASP A 54 -8.75 -14.86 -1.06
C ASP A 54 -7.29 -14.47 -0.83
N ILE A 55 -6.78 -14.72 0.39
CA ILE A 55 -5.40 -14.49 0.79
C ILE A 55 -4.81 -15.82 1.25
N GLU A 56 -3.90 -16.40 0.47
CA GLU A 56 -3.26 -17.68 0.79
C GLU A 56 -1.85 -17.52 1.40
N ASN A 57 -1.28 -16.32 1.32
CA ASN A 57 0.09 -16.03 1.73
C ASN A 57 0.22 -15.32 3.09
N TYR A 58 -0.87 -15.23 3.87
CA TYR A 58 -0.81 -14.72 5.23
C TYR A 58 -0.65 -15.85 6.24
N LEU A 59 0.41 -15.80 7.05
CA LEU A 59 0.77 -16.86 7.98
C LEU A 59 -0.34 -17.12 9.01
N GLY A 60 -0.73 -18.40 9.18
CA GLY A 60 -1.71 -18.84 10.16
C GLY A 60 -3.03 -19.31 9.55
N PHE A 61 -3.22 -19.15 8.24
CA PHE A 61 -4.42 -19.53 7.51
C PHE A 61 -4.09 -20.55 6.41
N PRO A 62 -3.97 -21.85 6.73
CA PRO A 62 -3.56 -22.89 5.77
C PRO A 62 -4.57 -23.15 4.65
N GLU A 63 -5.83 -22.76 4.85
CA GLU A 63 -6.92 -22.87 3.87
C GLU A 63 -7.19 -21.52 3.17
N GLY A 64 -6.32 -20.51 3.37
CA GLY A 64 -6.58 -19.14 2.98
C GLY A 64 -7.55 -18.41 3.91
N ILE A 65 -7.76 -17.13 3.67
CA ILE A 65 -8.74 -16.29 4.38
C ILE A 65 -9.19 -15.16 3.44
N GLY A 66 -10.47 -14.79 3.49
CA GLY A 66 -10.97 -13.63 2.77
C GLY A 66 -10.35 -12.32 3.29
N GLY A 67 -10.02 -11.38 2.37
CA GLY A 67 -9.38 -10.12 2.76
C GLY A 67 -10.22 -9.31 3.75
N MET A 68 -11.53 -9.18 3.50
CA MET A 68 -12.45 -8.52 4.43
C MET A 68 -12.51 -9.23 5.80
N GLU A 69 -12.47 -10.57 5.81
CA GLU A 69 -12.48 -11.36 7.05
C GLU A 69 -11.20 -11.15 7.86
N LEU A 70 -10.05 -11.12 7.21
CA LEU A 70 -8.77 -10.84 7.87
C LEU A 70 -8.77 -9.45 8.53
N ILE A 71 -9.25 -8.44 7.84
CA ILE A 71 -9.40 -7.08 8.36
C ILE A 71 -10.36 -7.03 9.56
N GLN A 72 -11.53 -7.68 9.44
CA GLN A 72 -12.51 -7.72 10.52
C GLN A 72 -11.94 -8.42 11.77
N ASN A 73 -11.26 -9.55 11.60
CA ASN A 73 -10.58 -10.27 12.69
C ASN A 73 -9.51 -9.40 13.38
N GLY A 74 -8.71 -8.67 12.59
CA GLY A 74 -7.72 -7.73 13.12
C GLY A 74 -8.34 -6.59 13.92
N LYS A 75 -9.44 -6.01 13.42
CA LYS A 75 -10.20 -4.96 14.10
C LYS A 75 -10.81 -5.44 15.41
N GLU A 76 -11.43 -6.63 15.41
CA GLU A 76 -11.98 -7.25 16.62
C GLU A 76 -10.89 -7.54 17.63
N GLN A 77 -9.73 -8.03 17.19
CA GLN A 77 -8.58 -8.28 18.07
C GLN A 77 -8.07 -6.99 18.72
N ALA A 78 -7.87 -5.91 17.95
CA ALA A 78 -7.42 -4.62 18.47
C ALA A 78 -8.43 -4.02 19.47
N THR A 79 -9.73 -4.07 19.11
CA THR A 79 -10.83 -3.61 19.98
C THR A 79 -10.89 -4.40 21.29
N ALA A 80 -10.65 -5.71 21.27
CA ALA A 80 -10.65 -6.55 22.47
C ALA A 80 -9.54 -6.15 23.47
N PHE A 81 -8.48 -5.50 23.02
CA PHE A 81 -7.43 -4.94 23.86
C PHE A 81 -7.65 -3.45 24.21
N GLY A 82 -8.68 -2.82 23.68
CA GLY A 82 -9.03 -1.43 24.05
C GLY A 82 -8.73 -0.38 22.97
N ALA A 83 -8.34 -0.78 21.74
CA ALA A 83 -8.20 0.17 20.65
C ALA A 83 -9.55 0.77 20.24
N GLU A 84 -9.60 2.06 20.03
CA GLU A 84 -10.76 2.80 19.53
C GLU A 84 -10.63 3.05 18.03
N PHE A 85 -11.74 3.03 17.30
CA PHE A 85 -11.79 3.28 15.86
C PHE A 85 -12.78 4.40 15.57
N THR A 86 -12.44 5.28 14.63
CA THR A 86 -13.36 6.30 14.11
C THR A 86 -13.25 6.39 12.59
N HIS A 87 -14.40 6.48 11.95
CA HIS A 87 -14.49 6.64 10.49
C HIS A 87 -14.35 8.12 10.15
N SER A 88 -13.13 8.59 10.09
CA SER A 88 -12.79 9.96 9.69
C SER A 88 -11.46 9.97 8.94
N THR A 89 -11.28 10.98 8.09
CA THR A 89 -10.08 11.17 7.27
C THR A 89 -9.29 12.35 7.82
N VAL A 90 -7.96 12.23 7.86
CA VAL A 90 -7.08 13.36 8.17
C VAL A 90 -6.95 14.25 6.93
N GLU A 91 -7.30 15.51 7.04
CA GLU A 91 -7.16 16.50 5.97
C GLU A 91 -5.87 17.30 6.10
N ASP A 92 -5.47 17.61 7.33
CA ASP A 92 -4.25 18.39 7.60
C ASP A 92 -3.61 18.00 8.93
N VAL A 93 -2.30 18.15 9.03
CA VAL A 93 -1.51 17.86 10.23
C VAL A 93 -0.56 19.00 10.52
N SER A 94 -0.56 19.49 11.76
CA SER A 94 0.39 20.50 12.24
C SER A 94 1.38 19.89 13.22
N PHE A 95 2.66 20.00 12.89
CA PHE A 95 3.80 19.60 13.71
C PHE A 95 4.53 20.76 14.37
N GLU A 96 3.94 21.97 14.37
CA GLU A 96 4.57 23.18 14.93
C GLU A 96 4.77 23.11 16.45
N SER A 97 3.92 22.39 17.14
CA SER A 97 3.98 22.23 18.61
C SER A 97 3.44 20.88 19.04
N ARG A 98 3.90 20.40 20.20
CA ARG A 98 3.39 19.19 20.84
C ARG A 98 2.38 19.55 21.93
N PRO A 99 1.28 18.78 22.10
CA PRO A 99 0.85 17.64 21.29
C PRO A 99 0.50 18.06 19.86
N TYR A 100 0.76 17.17 18.89
CA TYR A 100 0.49 17.40 17.47
C TYR A 100 -1.01 17.53 17.22
N LYS A 101 -1.38 18.30 16.20
CA LYS A 101 -2.76 18.59 15.85
C LYS A 101 -3.11 17.94 14.51
N LEU A 102 -4.22 17.22 14.46
CA LEU A 102 -4.81 16.67 13.24
C LEU A 102 -6.17 17.33 13.02
N GLU A 103 -6.43 17.81 11.81
CA GLU A 103 -7.74 18.30 11.37
C GLU A 103 -8.42 17.17 10.57
N LEU A 104 -9.65 16.85 10.94
CA LEU A 104 -10.41 15.75 10.36
C LEU A 104 -11.49 16.26 9.40
N SER A 105 -11.88 15.39 8.46
CA SER A 105 -12.89 15.69 7.42
C SER A 105 -14.28 16.05 7.95
N ASP A 106 -14.62 15.68 9.18
CA ASP A 106 -15.85 16.06 9.87
C ASP A 106 -15.75 17.42 10.59
N GLY A 107 -14.57 18.05 10.55
CA GLY A 107 -14.26 19.33 11.19
C GLY A 107 -13.77 19.21 12.64
N ASP A 108 -13.66 17.99 13.15
CA ASP A 108 -13.08 17.74 14.45
C ASP A 108 -11.56 17.94 14.45
N VAL A 109 -11.02 18.24 15.63
CA VAL A 109 -9.58 18.44 15.84
C VAL A 109 -9.10 17.49 16.91
N LEU A 110 -8.20 16.60 16.55
CA LEU A 110 -7.52 15.72 17.48
C LEU A 110 -6.15 16.27 17.89
N ARG A 111 -5.71 15.85 19.07
CA ARG A 111 -4.36 16.10 19.55
C ARG A 111 -3.72 14.80 19.99
N THR A 112 -2.47 14.59 19.59
CA THR A 112 -1.73 13.37 19.93
C THR A 112 -0.30 13.65 20.34
N ARG A 113 0.25 12.81 21.21
CA ARG A 113 1.67 12.84 21.61
C ARG A 113 2.53 12.16 20.57
N ALA A 114 2.09 10.99 20.08
CA ALA A 114 2.74 10.25 19.01
C ALA A 114 1.75 9.97 17.87
N LEU A 115 2.25 9.92 16.62
CA LEU A 115 1.49 9.65 15.41
C LEU A 115 2.11 8.47 14.67
N ILE A 116 1.30 7.48 14.29
CA ILE A 116 1.70 6.39 13.39
C ILE A 116 0.97 6.58 12.06
N VAL A 117 1.72 6.85 11.00
CA VAL A 117 1.21 6.95 9.63
C VAL A 117 1.20 5.55 9.02
N ALA A 118 0.01 4.97 8.87
CA ALA A 118 -0.24 3.64 8.31
C ALA A 118 -1.30 3.71 7.20
N SER A 119 -1.32 4.84 6.46
CA SER A 119 -2.33 5.16 5.45
C SER A 119 -2.22 4.33 4.16
N GLY A 120 -1.14 3.55 4.02
CA GLY A 120 -0.94 2.64 2.91
C GLY A 120 -0.66 3.33 1.57
N ALA A 121 -0.79 2.56 0.49
CA ALA A 121 -0.71 3.04 -0.88
C ALA A 121 -1.87 2.44 -1.69
N SER A 122 -2.45 3.23 -2.57
CA SER A 122 -3.55 2.80 -3.43
C SER A 122 -3.04 2.37 -4.79
N ALA A 123 -3.52 1.25 -5.30
CA ALA A 123 -3.22 0.80 -6.65
C ALA A 123 -3.68 1.85 -7.66
N ARG A 124 -2.91 2.01 -8.72
CA ARG A 124 -3.31 2.86 -9.85
C ARG A 124 -4.27 2.11 -10.75
N TRP A 125 -5.23 2.85 -11.30
CA TRP A 125 -6.24 2.33 -12.20
C TRP A 125 -6.01 2.83 -13.62
N VAL A 126 -6.40 2.05 -14.61
CA VAL A 126 -6.31 2.45 -16.02
C VAL A 126 -7.60 3.10 -16.52
N GLY A 127 -8.73 2.90 -15.84
CA GLY A 127 -10.04 3.39 -16.24
C GLY A 127 -10.70 2.51 -17.29
N ALA A 128 -10.37 1.22 -17.32
CA ALA A 128 -10.99 0.26 -18.23
C ALA A 128 -12.44 -0.04 -17.84
N GLU A 129 -13.29 -0.36 -18.82
CA GLU A 129 -14.66 -0.78 -18.53
C GLU A 129 -14.67 -2.08 -17.72
N SER A 130 -15.51 -2.14 -16.69
CA SER A 130 -15.69 -3.26 -15.75
C SER A 130 -14.53 -3.54 -14.78
N GLU A 131 -13.54 -2.66 -14.65
CA GLU A 131 -12.44 -2.89 -13.72
C GLU A 131 -12.91 -2.94 -12.25
N ASP A 132 -13.83 -2.07 -11.83
CA ASP A 132 -14.39 -2.06 -10.46
C ASP A 132 -15.15 -3.37 -10.14
N GLU A 133 -15.80 -3.97 -11.13
CA GLU A 133 -16.62 -5.17 -10.95
C GLU A 133 -15.79 -6.45 -10.87
N LEU A 134 -14.61 -6.45 -11.52
CA LEU A 134 -13.76 -7.62 -11.69
C LEU A 134 -12.50 -7.62 -10.82
N MET A 135 -12.27 -6.56 -10.04
CA MET A 135 -11.19 -6.53 -9.06
C MET A 135 -11.38 -7.65 -8.02
N GLY A 136 -10.35 -8.51 -7.86
CA GLY A 136 -10.40 -9.72 -7.04
C GLY A 136 -11.11 -10.91 -7.70
N TYR A 137 -11.65 -10.73 -8.91
CA TYR A 137 -12.31 -11.79 -9.70
C TYR A 137 -11.57 -12.05 -11.01
N GLY A 138 -10.24 -12.10 -10.96
CA GLY A 138 -9.35 -12.30 -12.09
C GLY A 138 -8.69 -11.02 -12.61
N LEU A 139 -9.13 -9.83 -12.16
CA LEU A 139 -8.35 -8.61 -12.20
C LEU A 139 -7.62 -8.45 -10.87
N SER A 140 -6.31 -8.23 -10.92
CA SER A 140 -5.45 -8.06 -9.75
C SER A 140 -4.40 -6.96 -9.95
N THR A 141 -3.85 -6.49 -8.85
CA THR A 141 -2.71 -5.57 -8.80
C THR A 141 -1.47 -6.20 -8.16
N CYS A 142 -1.49 -7.54 -7.92
CA CYS A 142 -0.43 -8.24 -7.21
C CYS A 142 -0.27 -9.68 -7.74
N ALA A 143 0.68 -9.92 -8.63
CA ALA A 143 0.99 -11.27 -9.10
C ALA A 143 1.48 -12.20 -7.99
N THR A 144 2.20 -11.67 -7.02
CA THR A 144 2.68 -12.45 -5.86
C THR A 144 1.52 -12.95 -4.99
N CYS A 145 0.41 -12.21 -4.97
CA CYS A 145 -0.80 -12.58 -4.24
C CYS A 145 -1.63 -13.61 -5.01
N ASP A 146 -1.93 -13.33 -6.26
CA ASP A 146 -3.00 -13.99 -7.01
C ASP A 146 -2.49 -14.88 -8.17
N GLY A 147 -1.21 -14.78 -8.53
CA GLY A 147 -0.65 -15.47 -9.70
C GLY A 147 -0.82 -16.99 -9.66
N ALA A 148 -0.84 -17.60 -8.48
CA ALA A 148 -1.02 -19.05 -8.34
C ALA A 148 -2.42 -19.54 -8.78
N PHE A 149 -3.45 -18.66 -8.73
CA PHE A 149 -4.82 -18.98 -9.17
C PHE A 149 -4.94 -19.07 -10.70
N HIS A 150 -4.00 -18.44 -11.43
CA HIS A 150 -3.97 -18.40 -12.91
C HIS A 150 -3.08 -19.49 -13.53
N ARG A 151 -3.00 -20.63 -12.86
CA ARG A 151 -2.20 -21.76 -13.36
C ARG A 151 -2.84 -22.37 -14.60
N GLY A 152 -2.12 -22.25 -15.74
CA GLY A 152 -2.58 -22.74 -17.03
C GLY A 152 -3.50 -21.77 -17.78
N ASP A 153 -3.61 -20.55 -17.34
CA ASP A 153 -4.33 -19.48 -18.04
C ASP A 153 -3.38 -18.64 -18.91
N ASP A 154 -3.92 -18.03 -19.94
CA ASP A 154 -3.30 -16.90 -20.62
C ASP A 154 -3.65 -15.62 -19.84
N VAL A 155 -2.66 -14.77 -19.53
CA VAL A 155 -2.88 -13.57 -18.71
C VAL A 155 -2.30 -12.31 -19.35
N LEU A 156 -2.89 -11.16 -19.04
CA LEU A 156 -2.35 -9.85 -19.43
C LEU A 156 -1.69 -9.16 -18.23
N VAL A 157 -0.56 -8.50 -18.49
CA VAL A 157 0.07 -7.54 -17.56
C VAL A 157 0.04 -6.16 -18.19
N ILE A 158 -0.63 -5.23 -17.55
CA ILE A 158 -0.78 -3.87 -18.04
C ILE A 158 0.30 -2.99 -17.41
N GLY A 159 1.24 -2.50 -18.22
CA GLY A 159 2.31 -1.65 -17.71
C GLY A 159 3.57 -1.66 -18.57
N GLY A 160 4.63 -1.03 -18.10
CA GLY A 160 5.92 -0.97 -18.83
C GLY A 160 7.06 -0.39 -17.97
N GLY A 161 6.89 -0.38 -16.66
CA GLY A 161 7.92 -0.11 -15.65
C GLY A 161 8.45 -1.39 -15.03
N ASP A 162 9.34 -1.27 -14.04
CA ASP A 162 9.92 -2.41 -13.32
C ASP A 162 8.82 -3.28 -12.70
N SER A 163 7.78 -2.70 -12.09
CA SER A 163 6.65 -3.44 -11.53
C SER A 163 5.99 -4.38 -12.55
N ALA A 164 5.73 -3.90 -13.78
CA ALA A 164 5.13 -4.75 -14.82
C ALA A 164 6.04 -5.91 -15.23
N MET A 165 7.35 -5.69 -15.27
CA MET A 165 8.32 -6.75 -15.58
C MET A 165 8.38 -7.78 -14.44
N GLU A 166 8.38 -7.34 -13.20
CA GLU A 166 8.35 -8.21 -12.02
C GLU A 166 7.09 -9.07 -11.97
N GLU A 167 5.92 -8.43 -12.16
CA GLU A 167 4.63 -9.11 -12.24
C GLU A 167 4.62 -10.18 -13.34
N ALA A 168 5.05 -9.82 -14.56
CA ALA A 168 5.10 -10.73 -15.70
C ALA A 168 6.04 -11.91 -15.46
N LEU A 169 7.26 -11.67 -14.96
CA LEU A 169 8.24 -12.71 -14.63
C LEU A 169 7.76 -13.63 -13.50
N PHE A 170 6.94 -13.10 -12.58
CA PHE A 170 6.36 -13.92 -11.53
C PHE A 170 5.22 -14.80 -12.08
N LEU A 171 4.30 -14.22 -12.86
CA LEU A 171 3.18 -14.91 -13.50
C LEU A 171 3.61 -16.01 -14.46
N ALA A 172 4.70 -15.83 -15.20
CA ALA A 172 5.28 -16.84 -16.10
C ALA A 172 5.67 -18.16 -15.40
N LYS A 173 5.68 -18.21 -14.07
CA LYS A 173 5.87 -19.46 -13.30
C LYS A 173 4.61 -20.32 -13.25
N PHE A 174 3.45 -19.77 -13.54
CA PHE A 174 2.14 -20.38 -13.35
C PHE A 174 1.28 -20.37 -14.60
N ALA A 175 1.19 -19.23 -15.28
CA ALA A 175 0.40 -19.03 -16.48
C ALA A 175 0.96 -19.82 -17.67
N ASP A 176 0.11 -20.16 -18.64
CA ASP A 176 0.54 -20.78 -19.91
C ASP A 176 1.19 -19.73 -20.82
N SER A 177 0.70 -18.48 -20.80
CA SER A 177 1.36 -17.35 -21.47
C SER A 177 1.09 -16.03 -20.71
N VAL A 178 2.03 -15.10 -20.80
CA VAL A 178 1.92 -13.75 -20.23
C VAL A 178 2.09 -12.73 -21.35
N THR A 179 1.11 -11.88 -21.57
CA THR A 179 1.21 -10.78 -22.53
C THR A 179 1.32 -9.45 -21.80
N ILE A 180 2.47 -8.77 -21.95
CA ILE A 180 2.66 -7.40 -21.46
C ILE A 180 2.05 -6.42 -22.45
N VAL A 181 1.06 -5.66 -22.00
CA VAL A 181 0.37 -4.62 -22.79
C VAL A 181 0.94 -3.26 -22.40
N HIS A 182 1.58 -2.58 -23.36
CA HIS A 182 2.22 -1.30 -23.13
C HIS A 182 1.84 -0.25 -24.17
N ARG A 183 1.47 0.94 -23.70
CA ARG A 183 0.97 2.05 -24.54
C ARG A 183 2.01 2.77 -25.39
N ARG A 184 3.29 2.37 -25.33
CA ARG A 184 4.43 2.96 -26.05
C ARG A 184 5.27 1.87 -26.69
N GLU A 185 6.26 2.29 -27.49
CA GLU A 185 7.25 1.40 -28.12
C GLU A 185 8.44 1.09 -27.19
N GLU A 186 8.62 1.86 -26.12
CA GLU A 186 9.75 1.75 -25.21
C GLU A 186 9.28 1.56 -23.76
N LEU A 187 9.92 0.64 -23.05
CA LEU A 187 9.70 0.42 -21.63
C LEU A 187 10.33 1.57 -20.81
N ARG A 188 9.80 1.77 -19.61
CA ARG A 188 10.44 2.60 -18.58
C ARG A 188 11.18 1.75 -17.55
N ALA A 189 11.03 0.45 -17.62
CA ALA A 189 11.73 -0.50 -16.78
C ALA A 189 13.25 -0.37 -16.93
N SER A 190 13.98 -0.74 -15.89
CA SER A 190 15.43 -0.88 -15.96
C SER A 190 15.81 -1.90 -17.04
N GLU A 191 16.93 -1.67 -17.73
CA GLU A 191 17.41 -2.55 -18.81
C GLU A 191 17.48 -4.01 -18.35
N ILE A 192 17.94 -4.25 -17.11
CA ILE A 192 18.06 -5.61 -16.55
C ILE A 192 16.71 -6.31 -16.47
N MET A 193 15.66 -5.62 -16.04
CA MET A 193 14.32 -6.20 -15.92
C MET A 193 13.66 -6.35 -17.28
N ALA A 194 13.82 -5.36 -18.14
CA ALA A 194 13.35 -5.39 -19.52
C ALA A 194 13.97 -6.58 -20.32
N ASP A 195 15.26 -6.80 -20.20
CA ASP A 195 15.95 -7.91 -20.88
C ASP A 195 15.49 -9.27 -20.35
N ARG A 196 15.33 -9.41 -19.03
CA ARG A 196 14.79 -10.65 -18.44
C ARG A 196 13.39 -10.98 -18.95
N ALA A 197 12.52 -10.00 -19.07
CA ALA A 197 11.17 -10.21 -19.60
C ALA A 197 11.18 -10.51 -21.11
N ARG A 198 12.05 -9.84 -21.91
CA ARG A 198 12.19 -10.09 -23.35
C ARG A 198 12.78 -11.46 -23.66
N ASP A 199 13.67 -11.96 -22.82
CA ASP A 199 14.35 -13.24 -23.02
C ASP A 199 13.51 -14.44 -22.52
N HIS A 200 12.37 -14.19 -21.85
CA HIS A 200 11.51 -15.25 -21.33
C HIS A 200 10.59 -15.81 -22.43
N GLU A 201 10.59 -17.14 -22.62
CA GLU A 201 9.87 -17.82 -23.70
C GLU A 201 8.33 -17.72 -23.61
N ASP A 202 7.79 -17.54 -22.40
CA ASP A 202 6.35 -17.47 -22.14
C ASP A 202 5.86 -16.02 -21.99
N ILE A 203 6.72 -15.00 -22.25
CA ILE A 203 6.35 -13.60 -22.18
C ILE A 203 6.35 -12.95 -23.55
N GLU A 204 5.21 -12.38 -23.95
CA GLU A 204 5.03 -11.60 -25.17
C GLU A 204 4.75 -10.13 -24.88
N PHE A 205 5.00 -9.25 -25.87
CA PHE A 205 4.76 -7.82 -25.75
C PHE A 205 3.76 -7.34 -26.80
N ARG A 206 2.75 -6.59 -26.35
CA ARG A 206 1.83 -5.81 -27.18
C ARG A 206 2.15 -4.33 -27.02
N TRP A 207 2.93 -3.81 -27.94
CA TRP A 207 3.35 -2.42 -27.98
C TRP A 207 2.25 -1.50 -28.49
N ASN A 208 2.31 -0.21 -28.10
CA ASN A 208 1.38 0.80 -28.57
C ASN A 208 -0.10 0.42 -28.33
N THR A 209 -0.34 -0.33 -27.26
CA THR A 209 -1.62 -0.96 -26.95
C THR A 209 -2.02 -0.62 -25.51
N GLU A 210 -3.31 -0.36 -25.29
CA GLU A 210 -3.92 -0.12 -23.99
C GLU A 210 -5.12 -1.05 -23.79
N LEU A 211 -5.47 -1.28 -22.53
CA LEU A 211 -6.67 -2.00 -22.13
C LEU A 211 -7.86 -1.03 -22.18
N GLU A 212 -8.93 -1.39 -22.90
CA GLU A 212 -10.17 -0.59 -23.02
C GLU A 212 -11.28 -1.15 -22.13
N ALA A 213 -11.43 -2.49 -22.08
CA ALA A 213 -12.46 -3.17 -21.29
C ALA A 213 -11.99 -4.54 -20.83
N ILE A 214 -12.54 -5.00 -19.71
CA ILE A 214 -12.35 -6.35 -19.20
C ILE A 214 -13.68 -7.08 -19.28
N HIS A 215 -13.68 -8.32 -19.76
CA HIS A 215 -14.86 -9.16 -19.93
C HIS A 215 -14.91 -10.25 -18.88
N GLY A 216 -16.08 -10.49 -18.31
CA GLY A 216 -16.25 -11.51 -17.30
C GLY A 216 -17.44 -11.23 -16.38
N SER A 217 -17.46 -11.88 -15.25
CA SER A 217 -18.40 -11.65 -14.17
C SER A 217 -17.81 -12.11 -12.85
N GLN A 218 -18.37 -11.69 -11.72
CA GLN A 218 -17.92 -12.17 -10.41
C GLN A 218 -18.05 -13.69 -10.24
N GLU A 219 -19.00 -14.34 -10.96
CA GLU A 219 -19.18 -15.79 -10.92
C GLU A 219 -18.15 -16.54 -11.78
N ALA A 220 -17.85 -16.02 -12.97
CA ALA A 220 -16.97 -16.65 -13.96
C ALA A 220 -15.51 -16.20 -13.85
N GLY A 221 -15.26 -15.11 -13.16
CA GLY A 221 -13.98 -14.39 -13.22
C GLY A 221 -13.81 -13.64 -14.53
N VAL A 222 -12.57 -13.20 -14.80
CA VAL A 222 -12.16 -12.65 -16.10
C VAL A 222 -12.19 -13.76 -17.15
N THR A 223 -12.77 -13.46 -18.33
CA THR A 223 -12.85 -14.39 -19.47
C THR A 223 -12.22 -13.81 -20.74
N GLY A 224 -11.86 -12.53 -20.73
CA GLY A 224 -11.24 -11.86 -21.87
C GLY A 224 -11.07 -10.36 -21.64
N ALA A 225 -10.50 -9.69 -22.62
CA ALA A 225 -10.29 -8.25 -22.61
C ALA A 225 -10.41 -7.64 -24.02
N THR A 226 -10.81 -6.37 -24.09
CA THR A 226 -10.69 -5.58 -25.31
C THR A 226 -9.45 -4.70 -25.22
N LEU A 227 -8.56 -4.87 -26.17
CA LEU A 227 -7.36 -4.08 -26.36
C LEU A 227 -7.55 -3.06 -27.48
N VAL A 228 -7.01 -1.87 -27.29
CA VAL A 228 -7.00 -0.80 -28.30
C VAL A 228 -5.57 -0.46 -28.65
N SER A 229 -5.28 -0.32 -29.96
CA SER A 229 -3.92 -0.04 -30.44
C SER A 229 -3.87 1.07 -31.50
N HIS A 230 -2.72 1.75 -31.58
CA HIS A 230 -2.43 2.73 -32.61
C HIS A 230 -0.92 2.76 -32.90
N PRO A 231 -0.48 2.83 -34.19
CA PRO A 231 0.94 2.77 -34.55
C PRO A 231 1.85 3.78 -33.82
N ASP A 232 1.34 4.96 -33.52
CA ASP A 232 2.10 6.01 -32.84
C ASP A 232 1.92 5.99 -31.29
N GLY A 233 1.44 4.90 -30.73
CA GLY A 233 1.20 4.76 -29.28
C GLY A 233 0.04 5.61 -28.73
N TYR A 234 -0.22 5.50 -27.41
CA TYR A 234 -1.26 6.22 -26.67
C TYR A 234 -2.66 6.13 -27.33
N PRO A 235 -3.14 4.90 -27.65
CA PRO A 235 -4.39 4.72 -28.39
C PRO A 235 -5.60 5.30 -27.64
N GLY A 236 -5.67 5.23 -26.31
CA GLY A 236 -6.77 5.77 -25.52
C GLY A 236 -6.90 7.30 -25.68
N GLU A 237 -5.79 8.03 -25.60
CA GLU A 237 -5.77 9.49 -25.83
C GLU A 237 -6.21 9.83 -27.26
N LYS A 238 -5.77 9.04 -28.25
CA LYS A 238 -6.14 9.22 -29.65
C LYS A 238 -7.63 8.98 -29.90
N ALA A 239 -8.16 7.88 -29.33
CA ALA A 239 -9.59 7.57 -29.41
C ALA A 239 -10.44 8.69 -28.79
N ALA A 240 -10.02 9.26 -27.65
CA ALA A 240 -10.71 10.35 -26.97
C ALA A 240 -10.84 11.63 -27.81
N ILE A 241 -9.91 11.86 -28.74
CA ILE A 241 -9.95 13.01 -29.69
C ILE A 241 -10.48 12.63 -31.06
N GLY A 242 -11.02 11.43 -31.22
CA GLY A 242 -11.69 10.98 -32.44
C GLY A 242 -10.74 10.46 -33.53
N VAL A 243 -9.51 10.10 -33.22
CA VAL A 243 -8.61 9.39 -34.12
C VAL A 243 -9.00 7.91 -34.16
N ASP A 244 -9.02 7.32 -35.37
CA ASP A 244 -9.31 5.90 -35.54
C ASP A 244 -8.20 5.07 -34.84
N VAL A 245 -8.63 4.04 -34.11
CA VAL A 245 -7.77 3.08 -33.41
C VAL A 245 -8.25 1.67 -33.72
N ASP A 246 -7.32 0.72 -33.75
CA ASP A 246 -7.65 -0.68 -33.93
C ASP A 246 -8.12 -1.28 -32.59
N ARG A 247 -9.13 -2.15 -32.62
CA ARG A 247 -9.68 -2.86 -31.46
C ARG A 247 -9.64 -4.35 -31.69
N GLU A 248 -9.16 -5.07 -30.68
CA GLU A 248 -9.10 -6.53 -30.68
C GLU A 248 -9.65 -7.05 -29.35
N THR A 249 -10.45 -8.11 -29.38
CA THR A 249 -10.85 -8.84 -28.18
C THR A 249 -10.00 -10.09 -28.10
N VAL A 250 -9.42 -10.34 -26.92
CA VAL A 250 -8.57 -11.50 -26.60
C VAL A 250 -9.22 -12.30 -25.47
N ASP A 251 -9.11 -13.62 -25.54
CA ASP A 251 -9.53 -14.51 -24.48
C ASP A 251 -8.37 -14.65 -23.49
N VAL A 252 -8.61 -14.32 -22.21
CA VAL A 252 -7.62 -14.43 -21.12
C VAL A 252 -8.32 -14.75 -19.82
N GLY A 253 -7.65 -15.50 -18.94
CA GLY A 253 -8.17 -15.87 -17.63
C GLY A 253 -7.83 -14.87 -16.52
N GLY A 254 -6.91 -13.92 -16.78
CA GLY A 254 -6.52 -12.91 -15.79
C GLY A 254 -5.94 -11.66 -16.39
N VAL A 255 -6.09 -10.55 -15.67
CA VAL A 255 -5.51 -9.25 -15.98
C VAL A 255 -4.80 -8.70 -14.75
N PHE A 256 -3.55 -8.28 -14.90
CA PHE A 256 -2.72 -7.77 -13.79
C PHE A 256 -2.26 -6.34 -14.07
N TYR A 257 -2.46 -5.45 -13.11
CA TYR A 257 -2.05 -4.06 -13.22
C TYR A 257 -0.65 -3.84 -12.64
N GLY A 258 0.37 -3.89 -13.50
CA GLY A 258 1.76 -3.55 -13.20
C GLY A 258 2.07 -2.06 -13.42
N ILE A 259 1.16 -1.16 -13.02
CA ILE A 259 1.30 0.30 -13.22
C ILE A 259 1.67 1.05 -11.94
N GLY A 260 1.95 0.29 -10.86
CA GLY A 260 2.40 0.80 -9.58
C GLY A 260 1.28 1.33 -8.69
N HIS A 261 1.70 1.83 -7.53
CA HIS A 261 0.83 2.38 -6.50
C HIS A 261 1.10 3.87 -6.30
N THR A 262 0.22 4.53 -5.57
CA THR A 262 0.38 5.91 -5.12
C THR A 262 0.23 5.91 -3.61
N PRO A 263 1.25 6.31 -2.84
CA PRO A 263 1.17 6.36 -1.39
C PRO A 263 0.15 7.42 -0.94
N ASN A 264 -0.60 7.11 0.11
CA ASN A 264 -1.67 7.97 0.62
C ASN A 264 -1.08 9.02 1.60
N THR A 265 -0.33 9.97 1.05
CA THR A 265 0.47 10.98 1.79
C THR A 265 0.03 12.43 1.53
N GLU A 266 -1.12 12.66 0.89
CA GLU A 266 -1.59 14.01 0.54
C GLU A 266 -1.65 14.95 1.76
N PHE A 267 -2.14 14.46 2.90
CA PHE A 267 -2.25 15.23 4.15
C PHE A 267 -0.89 15.57 4.78
N LEU A 268 0.20 14.96 4.33
CA LEU A 268 1.57 15.25 4.78
C LEU A 268 2.28 16.28 3.91
N ARG A 269 1.70 16.69 2.77
CA ARG A 269 2.35 17.64 1.85
C ARG A 269 2.50 19.01 2.52
N GLY A 270 3.72 19.54 2.42
CA GLY A 270 4.03 20.84 3.03
C GLY A 270 4.35 20.78 4.53
N THR A 271 4.30 19.59 5.13
CA THR A 271 4.79 19.34 6.50
C THR A 271 6.29 19.06 6.50
N PRO A 272 6.97 19.00 7.65
CA PRO A 272 8.37 18.59 7.75
C PRO A 272 8.63 17.10 7.53
N ILE A 273 7.60 16.27 7.28
CA ILE A 273 7.80 14.87 6.91
C ILE A 273 8.44 14.80 5.54
N GLU A 274 9.55 14.09 5.44
CA GLU A 274 10.25 13.86 4.18
C GLU A 274 9.55 12.79 3.35
N LEU A 275 9.26 13.11 2.09
CA LEU A 275 8.73 12.18 1.09
C LEU A 275 9.77 12.00 -0.01
N ASP A 276 9.83 10.82 -0.60
CA ASP A 276 10.64 10.59 -1.79
C ASP A 276 9.99 11.17 -3.07
N ASP A 277 10.63 10.99 -4.22
CA ASP A 277 10.15 11.51 -5.51
C ASP A 277 8.82 10.88 -5.95
N ASP A 278 8.49 9.67 -5.47
CA ASP A 278 7.24 8.95 -5.73
C ASP A 278 6.17 9.21 -4.65
N GLY A 279 6.52 9.95 -3.60
CA GLY A 279 5.63 10.38 -2.53
C GLY A 279 5.57 9.44 -1.31
N TYR A 280 6.43 8.43 -1.22
CA TYR A 280 6.52 7.55 -0.05
C TYR A 280 7.20 8.25 1.13
N VAL A 281 6.73 7.97 2.35
CA VAL A 281 7.32 8.52 3.57
C VAL A 281 8.73 7.96 3.75
N GLN A 282 9.71 8.86 3.89
CA GLN A 282 11.07 8.46 4.24
C GLN A 282 11.20 8.29 5.76
N THR A 283 11.76 7.15 6.14
CA THR A 283 12.09 6.86 7.54
C THR A 283 13.59 6.95 7.77
N THR A 284 14.00 7.01 9.03
CA THR A 284 15.40 7.13 9.41
C THR A 284 16.20 5.91 8.99
N ASP A 285 17.46 6.11 8.64
CA ASP A 285 18.36 5.08 8.12
C ASP A 285 18.57 3.94 9.13
N THR A 286 18.83 2.75 8.62
CA THR A 286 18.89 1.45 9.33
C THR A 286 19.91 1.35 10.46
N ASP A 287 20.83 2.31 10.57
CA ASP A 287 21.76 2.39 11.70
C ASP A 287 21.11 3.06 12.93
N ALA A 288 19.91 3.62 12.80
CA ALA A 288 19.16 4.17 13.90
C ALA A 288 18.37 3.07 14.62
N TRP A 289 18.18 3.26 15.91
CA TRP A 289 17.42 2.33 16.77
C TRP A 289 15.95 2.20 16.39
N ALA A 290 15.34 3.26 15.83
CA ALA A 290 13.94 3.31 15.41
C ALA A 290 13.84 3.42 13.88
N THR A 291 13.71 2.28 13.20
CA THR A 291 13.67 2.21 11.73
C THR A 291 12.37 2.71 11.11
N THR A 292 11.33 2.95 11.92
CA THR A 292 10.04 3.48 11.47
C THR A 292 9.88 4.97 11.75
N ALA A 293 10.84 5.60 12.46
CA ALA A 293 10.81 7.01 12.78
C ALA A 293 10.99 7.87 11.50
N THR A 294 10.24 8.96 11.43
CA THR A 294 10.35 9.94 10.37
C THR A 294 11.28 11.10 10.78
N ALA A 295 11.44 12.10 9.90
CA ALA A 295 12.17 13.32 10.24
C ALA A 295 11.52 14.15 11.37
N VAL A 296 10.28 13.84 11.75
CA VAL A 296 9.56 14.53 12.83
C VAL A 296 9.50 13.63 14.07
N ASP A 297 10.08 14.09 15.16
CA ASP A 297 10.12 13.37 16.44
C ASP A 297 8.72 12.94 16.93
N GLY A 298 8.54 11.65 17.24
CA GLY A 298 7.26 11.09 17.68
C GLY A 298 6.28 10.84 16.55
N VAL A 299 6.74 10.90 15.29
CA VAL A 299 5.99 10.49 14.11
C VAL A 299 6.67 9.31 13.46
N PHE A 300 5.92 8.24 13.26
CA PHE A 300 6.39 6.96 12.73
C PHE A 300 5.57 6.59 11.50
N ALA A 301 6.15 5.79 10.59
CA ALA A 301 5.43 5.29 9.42
C ALA A 301 5.50 3.77 9.35
N ALA A 302 4.46 3.13 8.80
CA ALA A 302 4.39 1.68 8.70
C ALA A 302 3.56 1.20 7.50
N GLY A 303 4.00 0.13 6.86
CA GLY A 303 3.34 -0.49 5.72
C GLY A 303 3.61 0.26 4.42
N ASP A 304 2.73 0.07 3.44
CA ASP A 304 2.93 0.49 2.06
C ASP A 304 3.10 2.00 1.88
N VAL A 305 2.75 2.82 2.86
CA VAL A 305 2.99 4.27 2.83
C VAL A 305 4.49 4.62 2.83
N MET A 306 5.34 3.72 3.33
CA MET A 306 6.80 3.86 3.38
C MET A 306 7.55 2.74 2.63
N ASP A 307 6.86 1.70 2.20
CA ASP A 307 7.45 0.54 1.54
C ASP A 307 6.99 0.44 0.07
N PRO A 308 7.78 0.96 -0.88
CA PRO A 308 7.47 0.82 -2.30
C PRO A 308 7.83 -0.56 -2.88
N ASN A 309 8.50 -1.43 -2.10
CA ASN A 309 9.15 -2.63 -2.63
C ASN A 309 8.38 -3.91 -2.35
N TYR A 310 8.02 -4.16 -1.08
CA TYR A 310 7.42 -5.45 -0.71
C TYR A 310 5.91 -5.44 -0.88
N GLN A 311 5.23 -4.42 -0.36
CA GLN A 311 3.77 -4.24 -0.49
C GLN A 311 2.99 -5.53 -0.16
N GLN A 312 3.38 -6.21 0.94
CA GLN A 312 2.77 -7.45 1.39
C GLN A 312 2.09 -7.29 2.74
N ALA A 313 0.95 -7.94 2.93
CA ALA A 313 0.19 -7.88 4.18
C ALA A 313 1.03 -8.27 5.42
N VAL A 314 1.85 -9.31 5.30
CA VAL A 314 2.69 -9.77 6.42
C VAL A 314 3.83 -8.81 6.74
N THR A 315 4.44 -8.14 5.75
CA THR A 315 5.45 -7.09 5.98
C THR A 315 4.82 -5.87 6.60
N ALA A 316 3.67 -5.44 6.10
CA ALA A 316 2.89 -4.33 6.65
C ALA A 316 2.52 -4.57 8.12
N ALA A 317 2.05 -5.78 8.47
CA ALA A 317 1.78 -6.15 9.86
C ALA A 317 3.04 -6.07 10.74
N GLY A 318 4.18 -6.55 10.25
CA GLY A 318 5.47 -6.44 10.92
C GLY A 318 5.87 -5.00 11.16
N MET A 319 5.78 -4.15 10.14
CA MET A 319 6.08 -2.71 10.24
C MET A 319 5.16 -1.99 11.23
N GLY A 320 3.86 -2.32 11.26
CA GLY A 320 2.92 -1.76 12.24
C GLY A 320 3.32 -2.07 13.69
N SER A 321 3.76 -3.30 13.96
CA SER A 321 4.28 -3.67 15.28
C SER A 321 5.58 -2.92 15.61
N MET A 322 6.49 -2.75 14.65
CA MET A 322 7.75 -1.99 14.84
C MET A 322 7.45 -0.53 15.16
N ALA A 323 6.58 0.12 14.39
CA ALA A 323 6.23 1.52 14.60
C ALA A 323 5.63 1.76 16.00
N THR A 324 4.86 0.81 16.51
CA THR A 324 4.33 0.92 17.88
C THR A 324 5.42 0.79 18.94
N LEU A 325 6.34 -0.16 18.79
CA LEU A 325 7.44 -0.33 19.75
C LEU A 325 8.37 0.88 19.77
N ASP A 326 8.60 1.48 18.59
CA ASP A 326 9.33 2.74 18.45
C ASP A 326 8.59 3.89 19.14
N ALA A 327 7.26 4.00 18.93
CA ALA A 327 6.41 5.01 19.54
C ALA A 327 6.33 4.88 21.07
N GLU A 328 6.18 3.66 21.59
CA GLU A 328 6.17 3.36 23.03
C GLU A 328 7.46 3.84 23.69
N THR A 329 8.61 3.44 23.13
CA THR A 329 9.91 3.86 23.64
C THR A 329 10.09 5.38 23.58
N TRP A 330 9.63 6.01 22.48
CA TRP A 330 9.68 7.46 22.37
C TRP A 330 8.79 8.15 23.43
N LEU A 331 7.60 7.64 23.69
CA LEU A 331 6.69 8.18 24.71
C LEU A 331 7.28 8.07 26.13
N GLU A 332 7.99 7.00 26.42
CA GLU A 332 8.65 6.79 27.70
C GLU A 332 9.89 7.67 27.90
N THR A 333 10.71 7.83 26.87
CA THR A 333 12.01 8.51 26.96
C THR A 333 11.98 9.98 26.53
N GLY A 334 10.99 10.38 25.73
CA GLY A 334 10.86 11.74 25.20
C GLY A 334 11.83 12.13 24.11
N ALA A 335 12.65 11.17 23.63
CA ALA A 335 13.57 11.35 22.51
C ALA A 335 13.76 10.00 21.78
N PRO A 336 14.03 9.99 20.46
CA PRO A 336 14.61 8.82 19.84
C PRO A 336 15.90 8.52 20.62
N ALA A 337 16.10 7.25 21.02
CA ALA A 337 17.37 6.85 21.60
C ALA A 337 18.45 7.14 20.56
N SER A 338 19.11 8.28 20.68
CA SER A 338 20.37 8.50 19.99
C SER A 338 21.22 7.29 20.32
N ALA A 339 21.65 6.54 19.32
CA ALA A 339 22.60 5.48 19.52
C ALA A 339 23.76 6.08 20.32
N GLU A 340 23.85 5.74 21.60
CA GLU A 340 25.09 5.92 22.33
C GLU A 340 26.07 5.06 21.56
N THR A 341 26.94 5.71 20.79
CA THR A 341 28.15 5.08 20.26
C THR A 341 28.79 4.38 21.45
N PRO A 342 28.99 3.05 21.41
CA PRO A 342 29.67 2.36 22.51
C PRO A 342 30.99 3.11 22.71
N ASP A 343 31.19 3.57 23.93
CA ASP A 343 32.40 4.27 24.35
C ASP A 343 33.61 3.43 23.92
N SER A 344 34.33 3.93 22.92
CA SER A 344 35.58 3.32 22.41
C SER A 344 36.74 3.36 23.42
N SER A 345 36.46 3.68 24.67
CA SER A 345 37.46 3.79 25.74
C SER A 345 37.78 2.46 26.46
N ILE A 346 37.25 1.30 25.97
CA ILE A 346 37.63 -0.02 26.52
C ILE A 346 38.41 -0.81 25.46
N ALA A 347 39.48 -0.26 24.95
CA ALA A 347 40.44 -1.01 24.12
C ALA A 347 41.86 -0.48 24.30
N GLU A 348 42.29 -0.17 25.52
CA GLU A 348 43.70 -0.08 25.89
C GLU A 348 43.88 -0.47 27.34
N ALA A 349 43.95 -1.75 27.59
CA ALA A 349 44.59 -2.32 28.80
C ALA A 349 45.08 -3.74 28.52
N ASP A 350 46.38 -3.79 28.40
CA ASP A 350 47.29 -4.90 28.73
C ASP A 350 47.66 -5.90 27.63
N ASP A 351 48.95 -5.69 27.25
CA ASP A 351 50.10 -6.61 27.10
C ASP A 351 49.89 -8.02 26.55
#